data_3291e051b03321c24d06aec86844930d
#
_entry.id   3291e051b03321c24d06aec86844930d
#
_cell.length_a   1.000
_cell.length_b   1.000
_cell.length_c   1.000
_cell.angle_alpha   90.00
_cell.angle_beta   90.00
_cell.angle_gamma   90.00
#
_symmetry.space_group_name_H-M   'P 1'
#
loop_
_entity.id
_entity.type
_entity.pdbx_description
1 polymer ?
#
loop_
_entity_poly.entity_id
_entity_poly.type
_entity_poly.pdbx_seq_one_letter_code
_entity_poly.pdbx_strand_id
1 'polypeptide(L)'
;MTVEELLTIISGKLIVSCQAGHGHALRDTGTIERMARAAVDGGAVAIRCGGVGGTPDVAAVVSAVKVPVIGLTKIGSEGVFITPTRESALEVVDSGAQIVAADATLRPRPDGLTFADTVDAVHDRGGLVMADCGTLADGIAAAAAGADIISSTLAGYTENSRRLAGPDLELVSELRQALPDVVLIAEGRYHSPEDAARAIALGADSVVVGTAITDPAFITSKFAAAVSGAERQRV
;
A
#
# COMPACT_ATOMS: atom_id res chain seq x y z
N MET A 1 8.60 16.61 -3.26
CA MET A 1 8.83 15.54 -4.27
C MET A 1 7.77 15.69 -5.34
N THR A 2 8.13 15.62 -6.63
CA THR A 2 7.17 15.62 -7.74
C THR A 2 6.83 14.19 -8.16
N VAL A 3 5.75 14.03 -8.95
CA VAL A 3 5.36 12.72 -9.53
C VAL A 3 6.46 12.17 -10.44
N GLU A 4 7.13 13.03 -11.21
CA GLU A 4 8.23 12.63 -12.11
C GLU A 4 9.45 12.13 -11.33
N GLU A 5 9.81 12.82 -10.24
CA GLU A 5 10.87 12.36 -9.33
C GLU A 5 10.52 11.01 -8.71
N LEU A 6 9.27 10.82 -8.27
CA LEU A 6 8.80 9.55 -7.74
C LEU A 6 8.91 8.43 -8.78
N LEU A 7 8.40 8.63 -10.01
CA LEU A 7 8.48 7.64 -11.09
C LEU A 7 9.92 7.22 -11.39
N THR A 8 10.86 8.15 -11.40
CA THR A 8 12.29 7.84 -11.58
C THR A 8 12.83 6.89 -10.52
N ILE A 9 12.31 7.00 -9.29
CA ILE A 9 12.72 6.14 -8.17
C ILE A 9 12.08 4.77 -8.23
N ILE A 10 10.75 4.68 -8.51
CA ILE A 10 9.96 3.46 -8.29
C ILE A 10 9.74 2.61 -9.54
N SER A 11 9.92 3.13 -10.77
CA SER A 11 9.59 2.41 -12.01
C SER A 11 10.29 1.07 -12.11
N GLY A 12 9.50 0.00 -12.27
CA GLY A 12 9.97 -1.38 -12.37
C GLY A 12 10.59 -1.94 -11.09
N LYS A 13 10.35 -1.31 -9.93
CA LYS A 13 11.00 -1.68 -8.67
C LYS A 13 9.98 -1.98 -7.56
N LEU A 14 10.50 -2.51 -6.44
CA LEU A 14 9.72 -2.99 -5.31
C LEU A 14 9.59 -1.91 -4.22
N ILE A 15 8.37 -1.74 -3.74
CA ILE A 15 8.03 -1.03 -2.51
C ILE A 15 7.68 -2.08 -1.45
N VAL A 16 8.12 -1.89 -0.20
CA VAL A 16 7.77 -2.83 0.87
C VAL A 16 6.84 -2.16 1.88
N SER A 17 5.75 -2.86 2.20
CA SER A 17 4.80 -2.44 3.25
C SER A 17 5.22 -3.01 4.59
N CYS A 18 5.65 -2.14 5.51
CA CYS A 18 6.08 -2.45 6.87
C CYS A 18 4.99 -2.06 7.86
N GLN A 19 4.09 -2.97 8.17
CA GLN A 19 2.97 -2.77 9.08
C GLN A 19 2.74 -4.04 9.91
N ALA A 20 2.23 -3.87 11.13
CA ALA A 20 1.76 -4.97 11.97
C ALA A 20 0.42 -4.58 12.60
N GLY A 21 -0.56 -5.48 12.58
CA GLY A 21 -1.90 -5.26 13.12
C GLY A 21 -1.95 -5.29 14.65
N HIS A 22 -3.10 -4.94 15.22
CA HIS A 22 -3.33 -5.09 16.66
C HIS A 22 -3.08 -6.52 17.13
N GLY A 23 -2.35 -6.67 18.24
CA GLY A 23 -2.01 -7.98 18.82
C GLY A 23 -0.95 -8.79 18.07
N HIS A 24 -0.42 -8.29 16.96
CA HIS A 24 0.66 -8.96 16.23
C HIS A 24 1.97 -8.88 17.03
N ALA A 25 2.76 -9.97 17.03
CA ALA A 25 4.01 -10.06 17.79
C ALA A 25 5.05 -8.97 17.41
N LEU A 26 5.00 -8.46 16.19
CA LEU A 26 5.87 -7.39 15.68
C LEU A 26 5.26 -5.98 15.86
N ARG A 27 4.14 -5.83 16.61
CA ARG A 27 3.46 -4.54 16.79
C ARG A 27 4.19 -3.66 17.79
N ASP A 28 5.24 -3.06 17.37
CA ASP A 28 5.97 -2.02 18.09
C ASP A 28 6.72 -1.12 17.08
N THR A 29 6.73 0.18 17.33
CA THR A 29 7.26 1.19 16.40
C THR A 29 8.74 0.97 16.09
N GLY A 30 9.57 0.61 17.08
CA GLY A 30 10.98 0.33 16.84
C GLY A 30 11.20 -0.95 16.01
N THR A 31 10.30 -1.92 16.06
CA THR A 31 10.33 -3.09 15.19
C THR A 31 9.94 -2.74 13.77
N ILE A 32 8.92 -1.90 13.57
CA ILE A 32 8.54 -1.40 12.24
C ILE A 32 9.69 -0.60 11.60
N GLU A 33 10.36 0.26 12.38
CA GLU A 33 11.55 0.99 11.92
C GLU A 33 12.66 0.04 11.44
N ARG A 34 13.03 -0.96 12.24
CA ARG A 34 14.07 -1.95 11.88
C ARG A 34 13.69 -2.76 10.65
N MET A 35 12.42 -3.13 10.53
CA MET A 35 11.87 -3.82 9.37
C MET A 35 12.00 -2.97 8.09
N ALA A 36 11.69 -1.67 8.17
CA ALA A 36 11.82 -0.74 7.06
C ALA A 36 13.29 -0.61 6.60
N ARG A 37 14.24 -0.50 7.54
CA ARG A 37 15.67 -0.48 7.23
C ARG A 37 16.12 -1.76 6.54
N ALA A 38 15.74 -2.93 7.07
CA ALA A 38 16.07 -4.22 6.47
C ALA A 38 15.48 -4.37 5.06
N ALA A 39 14.25 -3.86 4.82
CA ALA A 39 13.64 -3.87 3.50
C ALA A 39 14.42 -3.00 2.50
N VAL A 40 14.89 -1.81 2.92
CA VAL A 40 15.74 -0.93 2.09
C VAL A 40 17.08 -1.60 1.81
N ASP A 41 17.72 -2.22 2.80
CA ASP A 41 18.97 -2.97 2.61
C ASP A 41 18.78 -4.15 1.62
N GLY A 42 17.56 -4.70 1.56
CA GLY A 42 17.15 -5.74 0.62
C GLY A 42 16.78 -5.23 -0.78
N GLY A 43 16.79 -3.92 -1.01
CA GLY A 43 16.54 -3.32 -2.33
C GLY A 43 15.15 -2.68 -2.50
N ALA A 44 14.36 -2.50 -1.43
CA ALA A 44 13.15 -1.69 -1.50
C ALA A 44 13.50 -0.23 -1.80
N VAL A 45 12.81 0.36 -2.77
CA VAL A 45 13.07 1.76 -3.22
C VAL A 45 12.13 2.77 -2.60
N ALA A 46 11.10 2.31 -1.90
CA ALA A 46 10.20 3.10 -1.06
C ALA A 46 9.62 2.20 0.03
N ILE A 47 9.14 2.80 1.11
CA ILE A 47 8.50 2.09 2.22
C ILE A 47 7.07 2.61 2.40
N ARG A 48 6.12 1.68 2.54
CA ARG A 48 4.75 1.98 2.98
C ARG A 48 4.61 1.57 4.44
N CYS A 49 4.13 2.48 5.32
CA CYS A 49 4.08 2.21 6.76
C CYS A 49 2.99 3.01 7.47
N GLY A 50 2.84 2.77 8.78
CA GLY A 50 1.84 3.37 9.65
C GLY A 50 0.77 2.33 10.02
N GLY A 51 -0.38 2.34 9.35
CA GLY A 51 -1.48 1.44 9.68
C GLY A 51 -2.03 1.69 11.07
N VAL A 52 -2.18 0.64 11.88
CA VAL A 52 -2.68 0.77 13.27
C VAL A 52 -1.66 1.43 14.22
N GLY A 53 -0.39 1.48 13.82
CA GLY A 53 0.66 2.23 14.54
C GLY A 53 0.62 3.73 14.27
N GLY A 54 -0.09 4.13 13.21
CA GLY A 54 -0.35 5.52 12.90
C GLY A 54 0.89 6.37 12.66
N THR A 55 0.76 7.64 12.98
CA THR A 55 1.81 8.65 12.78
C THR A 55 3.12 8.40 13.55
N PRO A 56 3.15 7.76 14.74
CA PRO A 56 4.40 7.35 15.37
C PRO A 56 5.25 6.40 14.51
N ASP A 57 4.63 5.41 13.85
CA ASP A 57 5.34 4.51 12.95
C ASP A 57 5.85 5.25 11.71
N VAL A 58 5.02 6.15 11.14
CA VAL A 58 5.41 6.97 9.99
C VAL A 58 6.63 7.82 10.33
N ALA A 59 6.60 8.57 11.42
CA ALA A 59 7.70 9.44 11.83
C ALA A 59 9.00 8.65 12.10
N ALA A 60 8.90 7.49 12.75
CA ALA A 60 10.05 6.63 13.01
C ALA A 60 10.68 6.11 11.70
N VAL A 61 9.87 5.65 10.75
CA VAL A 61 10.36 5.16 9.45
C VAL A 61 10.96 6.31 8.64
N VAL A 62 10.29 7.47 8.55
CA VAL A 62 10.82 8.67 7.87
C VAL A 62 12.20 9.05 8.40
N SER A 63 12.40 8.98 9.71
CA SER A 63 13.70 9.30 10.33
C SER A 63 14.77 8.24 10.06
N ALA A 64 14.39 7.01 9.77
CA ALA A 64 15.29 5.86 9.69
C ALA A 64 15.76 5.53 8.27
N VAL A 65 15.01 5.91 7.22
CA VAL A 65 15.31 5.56 5.83
C VAL A 65 15.52 6.82 4.97
N LYS A 66 16.20 6.65 3.84
CA LYS A 66 16.45 7.76 2.87
C LYS A 66 15.60 7.63 1.60
N VAL A 67 14.78 6.59 1.50
CA VAL A 67 13.87 6.36 0.39
C VAL A 67 12.52 7.03 0.69
N PRO A 68 11.67 7.31 -0.33
CA PRO A 68 10.35 7.85 -0.12
C PRO A 68 9.50 7.00 0.83
N VAL A 69 8.70 7.65 1.66
CA VAL A 69 7.79 7.00 2.60
C VAL A 69 6.34 7.29 2.21
N ILE A 70 5.56 6.22 2.03
CA ILE A 70 4.12 6.23 1.85
C ILE A 70 3.51 6.00 3.23
N GLY A 71 3.02 7.07 3.84
CA GLY A 71 2.41 7.02 5.17
C GLY A 71 0.91 6.79 5.11
N LEU A 72 0.37 6.13 6.13
CA LEU A 72 -1.07 5.97 6.33
C LEU A 72 -1.40 5.77 7.80
N THR A 73 -2.68 5.95 8.13
CA THR A 73 -3.27 5.50 9.39
C THR A 73 -4.36 4.47 9.12
N LYS A 74 -4.69 3.64 10.11
CA LYS A 74 -5.90 2.81 10.11
C LYS A 74 -6.70 3.13 11.36
N ILE A 75 -7.88 3.73 11.16
CA ILE A 75 -8.78 4.18 12.22
C ILE A 75 -10.11 3.44 12.04
N GLY A 76 -10.46 2.58 13.00
CA GLY A 76 -11.58 1.66 12.87
C GLY A 76 -11.25 0.43 12.03
N SER A 77 -12.29 -0.31 11.62
CA SER A 77 -12.18 -1.57 10.87
C SER A 77 -13.26 -1.76 9.83
N GLU A 78 -14.21 -0.85 9.72
CA GLU A 78 -15.36 -0.91 8.82
C GLU A 78 -15.44 0.34 7.94
N GLY A 79 -16.10 0.23 6.80
CA GLY A 79 -16.25 1.34 5.87
C GLY A 79 -14.90 1.83 5.33
N VAL A 80 -14.73 3.15 5.26
CA VAL A 80 -13.47 3.81 4.95
C VAL A 80 -12.64 3.92 6.23
N PHE A 81 -11.52 3.21 6.31
CA PHE A 81 -10.68 3.14 7.51
C PHE A 81 -9.17 3.40 7.27
N ILE A 82 -8.71 3.38 6.01
CA ILE A 82 -7.33 3.76 5.67
C ILE A 82 -7.29 5.27 5.47
N THR A 83 -6.60 5.97 6.35
CA THR A 83 -6.51 7.44 6.37
C THR A 83 -7.89 8.06 6.08
N PRO A 84 -8.88 7.79 6.96
CA PRO A 84 -10.28 7.93 6.60
C PRO A 84 -10.78 9.38 6.55
N THR A 85 -10.03 10.32 7.12
CA THR A 85 -10.43 11.72 7.20
C THR A 85 -9.35 12.64 6.65
N ARG A 86 -9.76 13.85 6.25
CA ARG A 86 -8.82 14.91 5.88
C ARG A 86 -7.83 15.21 7.01
N GLU A 87 -8.29 15.22 8.27
CA GLU A 87 -7.43 15.44 9.43
C GLU A 87 -6.34 14.37 9.53
N SER A 88 -6.72 13.08 9.47
CA SER A 88 -5.74 11.98 9.52
C SER A 88 -4.76 12.01 8.35
N ALA A 89 -5.15 12.50 7.17
CA ALA A 89 -4.24 12.68 6.05
C ALA A 89 -3.20 13.78 6.32
N LEU A 90 -3.63 14.90 6.90
CA LEU A 90 -2.72 15.99 7.30
C LEU A 90 -1.75 15.56 8.40
N GLU A 91 -2.20 14.78 9.39
CA GLU A 91 -1.31 14.21 10.42
C GLU A 91 -0.21 13.33 9.82
N VAL A 92 -0.53 12.56 8.76
CA VAL A 92 0.45 11.74 8.03
C VAL A 92 1.48 12.61 7.31
N VAL A 93 1.06 13.68 6.63
CA VAL A 93 2.00 14.67 6.05
C VAL A 93 2.88 15.28 7.11
N ASP A 94 2.28 15.77 8.21
CA ASP A 94 2.99 16.42 9.30
C ASP A 94 3.99 15.48 10.02
N SER A 95 3.81 14.15 9.87
CA SER A 95 4.77 13.12 10.31
C SER A 95 5.97 12.96 9.37
N GLY A 96 6.02 13.71 8.26
CA GLY A 96 7.13 13.75 7.30
C GLY A 96 7.01 12.79 6.12
N ALA A 97 5.89 12.09 5.96
CA ALA A 97 5.65 11.26 4.77
C ALA A 97 5.55 12.13 3.51
N GLN A 98 6.21 11.72 2.43
CA GLN A 98 6.14 12.39 1.14
C GLN A 98 4.87 12.04 0.37
N ILE A 99 4.29 10.87 0.68
CA ILE A 99 3.10 10.33 0.03
C ILE A 99 2.12 9.90 1.11
N VAL A 100 0.86 10.30 0.98
CA VAL A 100 -0.24 9.87 1.86
C VAL A 100 -1.07 8.82 1.13
N ALA A 101 -1.15 7.61 1.67
CA ALA A 101 -2.09 6.62 1.16
C ALA A 101 -3.42 6.73 1.90
N ALA A 102 -4.52 6.83 1.14
CA ALA A 102 -5.86 6.96 1.66
C ALA A 102 -6.86 6.10 0.87
N ASP A 103 -7.86 5.58 1.57
CA ASP A 103 -8.98 4.87 0.95
C ASP A 103 -9.71 5.81 -0.03
N ALA A 104 -9.70 5.44 -1.29
CA ALA A 104 -10.31 6.18 -2.39
C ALA A 104 -11.52 5.44 -3.00
N THR A 105 -12.10 4.52 -2.27
CA THR A 105 -13.33 3.85 -2.70
C THR A 105 -14.51 4.81 -2.69
N LEU A 106 -15.55 4.49 -3.46
CA LEU A 106 -16.78 5.28 -3.53
C LEU A 106 -17.65 5.20 -2.26
N ARG A 107 -17.15 4.57 -1.19
CA ARG A 107 -17.84 4.51 0.11
C ARG A 107 -17.82 5.87 0.81
N PRO A 108 -18.86 6.20 1.59
CA PRO A 108 -18.90 7.48 2.31
C PRO A 108 -17.76 7.56 3.34
N ARG A 109 -17.08 8.70 3.38
CA ARG A 109 -16.02 8.99 4.36
C ARG A 109 -16.63 9.43 5.69
N PRO A 110 -16.02 9.08 6.84
CA PRO A 110 -16.60 9.36 8.15
C PRO A 110 -16.63 10.85 8.53
N ASP A 111 -15.81 11.70 7.91
CA ASP A 111 -15.83 13.15 8.09
C ASP A 111 -16.85 13.87 7.19
N GLY A 112 -17.55 13.13 6.32
CA GLY A 112 -18.54 13.68 5.39
C GLY A 112 -17.94 14.48 4.22
N LEU A 113 -16.62 14.52 4.10
CA LEU A 113 -15.92 15.19 3.00
C LEU A 113 -15.76 14.25 1.80
N THR A 114 -15.44 14.81 0.64
CA THR A 114 -15.09 14.04 -0.55
C THR A 114 -13.63 13.57 -0.51
N PHE A 115 -13.27 12.64 -1.37
CA PHE A 115 -11.87 12.26 -1.53
C PHE A 115 -11.04 13.42 -2.11
N ALA A 116 -11.63 14.23 -3.00
CA ALA A 116 -11.00 15.45 -3.54
C ALA A 116 -10.60 16.44 -2.45
N ASP A 117 -11.46 16.66 -1.43
CA ASP A 117 -11.12 17.53 -0.30
C ASP A 117 -9.88 17.04 0.48
N THR A 118 -9.65 15.73 0.50
CA THR A 118 -8.45 15.14 1.10
C THR A 118 -7.24 15.34 0.20
N VAL A 119 -7.38 15.14 -1.11
CA VAL A 119 -6.32 15.38 -2.10
C VAL A 119 -5.84 16.82 -2.04
N ASP A 120 -6.76 17.78 -2.14
CA ASP A 120 -6.45 19.21 -2.10
C ASP A 120 -5.68 19.58 -0.82
N ALA A 121 -6.14 19.07 0.34
CA ALA A 121 -5.50 19.37 1.62
C ALA A 121 -4.08 18.83 1.74
N VAL A 122 -3.80 17.66 1.16
CA VAL A 122 -2.45 17.05 1.11
C VAL A 122 -1.56 17.83 0.14
N HIS A 123 -2.09 18.20 -1.04
CA HIS A 123 -1.38 19.02 -2.04
C HIS A 123 -1.00 20.39 -1.49
N ASP A 124 -1.88 21.05 -0.73
CA ASP A 124 -1.61 22.34 -0.06
C ASP A 124 -0.43 22.26 0.92
N ARG A 125 -0.10 21.05 1.41
CA ARG A 125 1.08 20.77 2.26
C ARG A 125 2.29 20.26 1.47
N GLY A 126 2.19 20.17 0.14
CA GLY A 126 3.25 19.69 -0.76
C GLY A 126 3.48 18.17 -0.74
N GLY A 127 2.52 17.40 -0.19
CA GLY A 127 2.50 15.94 -0.25
C GLY A 127 1.90 15.41 -1.55
N LEU A 128 2.12 14.13 -1.86
CA LEU A 128 1.45 13.39 -2.93
C LEU A 128 0.38 12.46 -2.33
N VAL A 129 -0.65 12.13 -3.11
CA VAL A 129 -1.73 11.23 -2.68
C VAL A 129 -1.72 9.93 -3.46
N MET A 130 -1.64 8.81 -2.74
CA MET A 130 -1.85 7.46 -3.25
C MET A 130 -3.26 7.01 -2.91
N ALA A 131 -4.07 6.80 -3.95
CA ALA A 131 -5.45 6.35 -3.84
C ALA A 131 -5.54 4.83 -3.72
N ASP A 132 -5.94 4.32 -2.56
CA ASP A 132 -6.19 2.90 -2.34
C ASP A 132 -7.57 2.51 -2.90
N CYS A 133 -7.58 1.82 -4.05
CA CYS A 133 -8.77 1.44 -4.82
C CYS A 133 -9.06 -0.06 -4.73
N GLY A 134 -10.33 -0.43 -4.76
CA GLY A 134 -10.80 -1.81 -4.81
C GLY A 134 -11.31 -2.23 -6.17
N THR A 135 -11.69 -1.27 -7.02
CA THR A 135 -12.30 -1.47 -8.33
C THR A 135 -11.80 -0.47 -9.37
N LEU A 136 -12.06 -0.76 -10.65
CA LEU A 136 -11.81 0.18 -11.75
C LEU A 136 -12.55 1.52 -11.56
N ALA A 137 -13.80 1.46 -11.09
CA ALA A 137 -14.61 2.65 -10.84
C ALA A 137 -13.99 3.56 -9.76
N ASP A 138 -13.44 2.97 -8.69
CA ASP A 138 -12.72 3.71 -7.66
C ASP A 138 -11.49 4.41 -8.26
N GLY A 139 -10.71 3.70 -9.10
CA GLY A 139 -9.51 4.26 -9.71
C GLY A 139 -9.80 5.44 -10.66
N ILE A 140 -10.84 5.33 -11.49
CA ILE A 140 -11.28 6.41 -12.37
C ILE A 140 -11.73 7.62 -11.56
N ALA A 141 -12.54 7.41 -10.51
CA ALA A 141 -13.00 8.48 -9.65
C ALA A 141 -11.86 9.15 -8.88
N ALA A 142 -10.90 8.36 -8.38
CA ALA A 142 -9.72 8.88 -7.67
C ALA A 142 -8.82 9.72 -8.59
N ALA A 143 -8.58 9.27 -9.83
CA ALA A 143 -7.83 10.04 -10.81
C ALA A 143 -8.54 11.37 -11.15
N ALA A 144 -9.86 11.33 -11.33
CA ALA A 144 -10.66 12.54 -11.56
C ALA A 144 -10.68 13.49 -10.35
N ALA A 145 -10.48 12.98 -9.14
CA ALA A 145 -10.34 13.75 -7.90
C ALA A 145 -8.92 14.32 -7.70
N GLY A 146 -7.98 14.06 -8.61
CA GLY A 146 -6.63 14.62 -8.59
C GLY A 146 -5.59 13.78 -7.84
N ALA A 147 -5.86 12.49 -7.55
CA ALA A 147 -4.85 11.60 -6.96
C ALA A 147 -3.63 11.47 -7.87
N ASP A 148 -2.43 11.51 -7.30
CA ASP A 148 -1.16 11.38 -8.01
C ASP A 148 -0.83 9.94 -8.38
N ILE A 149 -1.30 8.99 -7.56
CA ILE A 149 -1.01 7.57 -7.65
C ILE A 149 -2.31 6.79 -7.49
N ILE A 150 -2.57 5.86 -8.39
CA ILE A 150 -3.67 4.89 -8.27
C ILE A 150 -3.11 3.54 -7.83
N SER A 151 -3.74 2.90 -6.86
CA SER A 151 -3.30 1.61 -6.35
C SER A 151 -4.44 0.61 -6.20
N SER A 152 -4.16 -0.67 -6.49
CA SER A 152 -5.11 -1.77 -6.34
C SER A 152 -5.22 -2.32 -4.90
N THR A 153 -4.76 -1.59 -3.91
CA THR A 153 -4.61 -2.00 -2.49
C THR A 153 -5.86 -2.69 -1.91
N LEU A 154 -7.04 -2.15 -2.20
CA LEU A 154 -8.31 -2.63 -1.63
C LEU A 154 -9.02 -3.68 -2.50
N ALA A 155 -8.41 -4.11 -3.60
CA ALA A 155 -8.95 -5.21 -4.41
C ALA A 155 -9.13 -6.48 -3.56
N GLY A 156 -10.35 -7.03 -3.54
CA GLY A 156 -10.73 -8.20 -2.73
C GLY A 156 -11.03 -7.91 -1.26
N TYR A 157 -10.91 -6.66 -0.81
CA TYR A 157 -11.22 -6.25 0.56
C TYR A 157 -12.50 -5.41 0.69
N THR A 158 -13.12 -5.05 -0.43
CA THR A 158 -14.41 -4.32 -0.46
C THR A 158 -15.52 -5.21 -1.03
N GLU A 159 -16.78 -4.85 -0.76
CA GLU A 159 -17.94 -5.64 -1.22
C GLU A 159 -18.01 -5.74 -2.75
N ASN A 160 -17.62 -4.66 -3.45
CA ASN A 160 -17.72 -4.53 -4.90
C ASN A 160 -16.49 -5.07 -5.64
N SER A 161 -15.43 -5.48 -4.93
CA SER A 161 -14.22 -5.99 -5.54
C SER A 161 -14.25 -7.51 -5.74
N ARG A 162 -13.50 -8.00 -6.73
CA ARG A 162 -13.38 -9.44 -7.02
C ARG A 162 -12.72 -10.19 -5.85
N ARG A 163 -13.30 -11.30 -5.43
CA ARG A 163 -12.80 -12.17 -4.35
C ARG A 163 -11.86 -13.22 -4.93
N LEU A 164 -10.56 -12.94 -4.92
CA LEU A 164 -9.52 -13.83 -5.45
C LEU A 164 -8.58 -14.29 -4.34
N ALA A 165 -8.00 -15.49 -4.47
CA ALA A 165 -7.01 -16.01 -3.52
C ALA A 165 -5.66 -15.27 -3.61
N GLY A 166 -5.29 -14.80 -4.82
CA GLY A 166 -4.09 -14.02 -5.11
C GLY A 166 -4.39 -12.56 -5.44
N PRO A 167 -3.43 -11.84 -6.03
CA PRO A 167 -3.60 -10.47 -6.49
C PRO A 167 -4.63 -10.37 -7.62
N ASP A 168 -5.26 -9.21 -7.76
CA ASP A 168 -6.16 -8.92 -8.88
C ASP A 168 -5.37 -8.32 -10.05
N LEU A 169 -4.72 -9.20 -10.82
CA LEU A 169 -3.92 -8.82 -11.98
C LEU A 169 -4.77 -8.28 -13.14
N GLU A 170 -6.04 -8.68 -13.21
CA GLU A 170 -6.98 -8.16 -14.20
C GLU A 170 -7.29 -6.69 -13.91
N LEU A 171 -7.53 -6.34 -12.64
CA LEU A 171 -7.72 -4.94 -12.23
C LEU A 171 -6.52 -4.06 -12.60
N VAL A 172 -5.29 -4.56 -12.43
CA VAL A 172 -4.08 -3.82 -12.83
C VAL A 172 -4.12 -3.49 -14.33
N SER A 173 -4.46 -4.47 -15.17
CA SER A 173 -4.58 -4.27 -16.62
C SER A 173 -5.73 -3.31 -16.99
N GLU A 174 -6.89 -3.44 -16.34
CA GLU A 174 -8.04 -2.56 -16.55
C GLU A 174 -7.73 -1.10 -16.17
N LEU A 175 -7.07 -0.89 -15.01
CA LEU A 175 -6.64 0.44 -14.56
C LEU A 175 -5.64 1.06 -15.54
N ARG A 176 -4.62 0.31 -15.98
CA ARG A 176 -3.65 0.83 -16.94
C ARG A 176 -4.30 1.19 -18.30
N GLN A 177 -5.25 0.38 -18.77
CA GLN A 177 -5.97 0.69 -20.03
C GLN A 177 -6.84 1.94 -19.91
N ALA A 178 -7.54 2.11 -18.78
CA ALA A 178 -8.41 3.26 -18.57
C ALA A 178 -7.65 4.55 -18.22
N LEU A 179 -6.50 4.43 -17.60
CA LEU A 179 -5.71 5.52 -17.04
C LEU A 179 -4.23 5.39 -17.49
N PRO A 180 -3.93 5.63 -18.79
CA PRO A 180 -2.61 5.34 -19.35
C PRO A 180 -1.48 6.21 -18.76
N ASP A 181 -1.81 7.43 -18.31
CA ASP A 181 -0.83 8.44 -17.90
C ASP A 181 -0.67 8.58 -16.38
N VAL A 182 -1.45 7.84 -15.57
CA VAL A 182 -1.31 7.91 -14.10
C VAL A 182 -0.21 6.99 -13.60
N VAL A 183 0.36 7.32 -12.44
CA VAL A 183 1.24 6.38 -11.73
C VAL A 183 0.37 5.25 -11.16
N LEU A 184 0.62 4.02 -11.59
CA LEU A 184 -0.11 2.84 -11.17
C LEU A 184 0.77 1.94 -10.29
N ILE A 185 0.37 1.76 -9.04
CA ILE A 185 1.03 0.85 -8.11
C ILE A 185 0.14 -0.36 -7.86
N ALA A 186 0.68 -1.55 -8.10
CA ALA A 186 -0.02 -2.79 -7.79
C ALA A 186 0.21 -3.17 -6.32
N GLU A 187 -0.85 -3.36 -5.56
CA GLU A 187 -0.81 -3.80 -4.17
C GLU A 187 -1.98 -4.74 -3.86
N GLY A 188 -1.80 -5.61 -2.88
CA GLY A 188 -2.84 -6.52 -2.39
C GLY A 188 -2.58 -7.98 -2.76
N ARG A 189 -2.26 -8.80 -1.74
CA ARG A 189 -2.07 -10.26 -1.84
C ARG A 189 -0.98 -10.74 -2.81
N TYR A 190 0.03 -9.93 -3.07
CA TYR A 190 1.23 -10.36 -3.78
C TYR A 190 2.06 -11.25 -2.86
N HIS A 191 1.99 -12.57 -3.08
CA HIS A 191 2.59 -13.56 -2.19
C HIS A 191 3.79 -14.29 -2.80
N SER A 192 4.09 -14.03 -4.07
CA SER A 192 5.26 -14.57 -4.77
C SER A 192 5.96 -13.49 -5.61
N PRO A 193 7.27 -13.64 -5.86
CA PRO A 193 7.99 -12.76 -6.79
C PRO A 193 7.42 -12.79 -8.21
N GLU A 194 6.91 -13.96 -8.63
CA GLU A 194 6.32 -14.16 -9.95
C GLU A 194 5.07 -13.31 -10.14
N ASP A 195 4.18 -13.23 -9.13
CA ASP A 195 2.99 -12.38 -9.19
C ASP A 195 3.36 -10.90 -9.26
N ALA A 196 4.38 -10.48 -8.50
CA ALA A 196 4.88 -9.10 -8.55
C ALA A 196 5.44 -8.76 -9.96
N ALA A 197 6.24 -9.65 -10.54
CA ALA A 197 6.77 -9.47 -11.89
C ALA A 197 5.64 -9.41 -12.95
N ARG A 198 4.58 -10.21 -12.80
CA ARG A 198 3.40 -10.18 -13.69
C ARG A 198 2.66 -8.85 -13.62
N ALA A 199 2.54 -8.23 -12.43
CA ALA A 199 1.91 -6.92 -12.31
C ALA A 199 2.67 -5.84 -13.10
N ILE A 200 4.00 -5.84 -13.05
CA ILE A 200 4.84 -4.94 -13.86
C ILE A 200 4.60 -5.20 -15.36
N ALA A 201 4.59 -6.45 -15.78
CA ALA A 201 4.34 -6.82 -17.19
C ALA A 201 2.94 -6.40 -17.68
N LEU A 202 1.96 -6.26 -16.80
CA LEU A 202 0.60 -5.81 -17.07
C LEU A 202 0.44 -4.28 -16.97
N GLY A 203 1.53 -3.55 -16.73
CA GLY A 203 1.56 -2.10 -16.79
C GLY A 203 1.57 -1.37 -15.44
N ALA A 204 1.75 -2.06 -14.32
CA ALA A 204 2.05 -1.36 -13.06
C ALA A 204 3.44 -0.71 -13.14
N ASP A 205 3.56 0.52 -12.63
CA ASP A 205 4.85 1.21 -12.54
C ASP A 205 5.70 0.65 -11.39
N SER A 206 5.04 0.15 -10.33
CA SER A 206 5.69 -0.44 -9.17
C SER A 206 4.75 -1.44 -8.49
N VAL A 207 5.30 -2.24 -7.57
CA VAL A 207 4.52 -3.19 -6.75
C VAL A 207 4.82 -3.01 -5.28
N VAL A 208 3.77 -2.98 -4.45
CA VAL A 208 3.89 -3.02 -2.99
C VAL A 208 3.69 -4.46 -2.51
N VAL A 209 4.66 -4.96 -1.77
CA VAL A 209 4.56 -6.26 -1.08
C VAL A 209 4.66 -6.05 0.42
N GLY A 210 3.70 -6.57 1.17
CA GLY A 210 3.67 -6.53 2.64
C GLY A 210 3.90 -7.90 3.25
N THR A 211 2.84 -8.60 3.58
CA THR A 211 2.77 -9.84 4.37
C THR A 211 3.77 -10.92 3.93
N ALA A 212 4.03 -11.07 2.63
CA ALA A 212 4.97 -12.05 2.10
C ALA A 212 6.45 -11.73 2.42
N ILE A 213 6.76 -10.51 2.87
CA ILE A 213 8.11 -10.06 3.24
C ILE A 213 8.20 -9.78 4.74
N THR A 214 7.17 -9.14 5.30
CA THR A 214 7.23 -8.51 6.62
C THR A 214 6.48 -9.25 7.72
N ASP A 215 5.81 -10.37 7.40
CA ASP A 215 5.08 -11.18 8.38
C ASP A 215 5.67 -12.60 8.48
N PRO A 216 6.58 -12.85 9.42
CA PRO A 216 7.14 -14.18 9.65
C PRO A 216 6.09 -15.24 9.97
N ALA A 217 4.98 -14.89 10.65
CA ALA A 217 3.93 -15.84 10.96
C ALA A 217 3.23 -16.33 9.70
N PHE A 218 2.91 -15.42 8.79
CA PHE A 218 2.35 -15.74 7.48
C PHE A 218 3.30 -16.61 6.65
N ILE A 219 4.57 -16.22 6.56
CA ILE A 219 5.59 -16.97 5.79
C ILE A 219 5.77 -18.37 6.37
N THR A 220 5.94 -18.45 7.70
CA THR A 220 6.12 -19.74 8.42
C THR A 220 4.91 -20.66 8.20
N SER A 221 3.69 -20.14 8.24
CA SER A 221 2.48 -20.97 8.05
C SER A 221 2.46 -21.68 6.69
N LYS A 222 2.91 -20.99 5.63
CA LYS A 222 3.01 -21.57 4.29
C LYS A 222 4.04 -22.70 4.21
N PHE A 223 5.22 -22.51 4.80
CA PHE A 223 6.24 -23.56 4.87
C PHE A 223 5.76 -24.75 5.72
N ALA A 224 5.15 -24.50 6.87
CA ALA A 224 4.62 -25.53 7.74
C ALA A 224 3.56 -26.39 7.03
N ALA A 225 2.63 -25.76 6.32
CA ALA A 225 1.60 -26.45 5.53
C ALA A 225 2.23 -27.32 4.43
N ALA A 226 3.19 -26.79 3.67
CA ALA A 226 3.86 -27.53 2.60
C ALA A 226 4.63 -28.75 3.13
N VAL A 227 5.38 -28.59 4.24
CA VAL A 227 6.14 -29.67 4.87
C VAL A 227 5.22 -30.74 5.43
N SER A 228 4.10 -30.36 6.07
CA SER A 228 3.14 -31.31 6.64
C SER A 228 2.36 -32.08 5.58
N GLY A 229 2.15 -31.50 4.39
CA GLY A 229 1.47 -32.15 3.27
C GLY A 229 2.38 -33.02 2.39
N ALA A 230 3.70 -33.02 2.61
CA ALA A 230 4.62 -33.78 1.81
C ALA A 230 4.59 -35.28 2.18
N GLU A 231 4.38 -36.15 1.19
CA GLU A 231 4.51 -37.60 1.36
C GLU A 231 5.99 -37.96 1.61
N ARG A 232 6.25 -38.71 2.70
CA ARG A 232 7.58 -39.25 2.95
C ARG A 232 7.84 -40.42 1.97
N GLN A 233 8.73 -40.21 1.01
CA GLN A 233 9.31 -41.31 0.29
C GLN A 233 10.15 -42.12 1.29
N ARG A 234 9.67 -43.30 1.70
CA ARG A 234 10.48 -44.26 2.44
C ARG A 234 11.42 -44.96 1.43
N VAL A 235 12.69 -44.65 1.49
CA VAL A 235 13.76 -45.40 0.80
C VAL A 235 13.96 -46.72 1.51
#